data_91a69b66b9998d0572980cb74ad3a919
#
_entry.id   91a69b66b9998d0572980cb74ad3a919
#
_cell.length_a   1.000
_cell.length_b   1.000
_cell.length_c   1.000
_cell.angle_alpha   90.00
_cell.angle_beta   90.00
_cell.angle_gamma   90.00
#
_symmetry.space_group_name_H-M   'P 1'
#
loop_
_entity.id
_entity.type
_entity.pdbx_description
1 polymer ?
#
loop_
_entity_poly.entity_id
_entity_poly.type
_entity_poly.pdbx_seq_one_letter_code
_entity_poly.pdbx_strand_id
1 'polypeptide(L)'
;MSAALICFLVWSGVCPYDRLTWFMEVLPVIVALPVMWATWRRFPLTDILYACIFVHCCVLMLGGAYTYARVPMGFALQEWFDTARNPYDKIGHFMQGFVPALLAREILIRGAFVRGRRMLAFLVI
;
A
#
# COMPACT_ATOMS: atom_id res chain seq x y z
N MET A 1 2.89 -8.81 12.27
CA MET A 1 2.50 -7.99 11.10
C MET A 1 1.22 -8.49 10.46
N SER A 2 1.13 -9.73 9.98
CA SER A 2 -0.08 -10.25 9.32
C SER A 2 -1.34 -10.21 10.17
N ALA A 3 -1.25 -10.57 11.45
CA ALA A 3 -2.38 -10.50 12.38
C ALA A 3 -2.92 -9.07 12.53
N ALA A 4 -2.04 -8.08 12.65
CA ALA A 4 -2.43 -6.67 12.74
C ALA A 4 -3.13 -6.19 11.46
N LEU A 5 -2.64 -6.59 10.29
CA LEU A 5 -3.28 -6.28 9.01
C LEU A 5 -4.66 -6.93 8.87
N ILE A 6 -4.80 -8.19 9.29
CA ILE A 6 -6.08 -8.89 9.27
C ILE A 6 -7.10 -8.22 10.20
N CYS A 7 -6.70 -7.87 11.42
CA CYS A 7 -7.56 -7.14 12.35
C CYS A 7 -8.00 -5.79 11.79
N PHE A 8 -7.07 -5.06 11.19
CA PHE A 8 -7.37 -3.77 10.58
C PHE A 8 -8.25 -3.91 9.32
N LEU A 9 -8.04 -4.95 8.53
CA LEU A 9 -8.88 -5.28 7.38
C LEU A 9 -10.34 -5.54 7.80
N VAL A 10 -10.54 -6.36 8.82
CA VAL A 10 -11.87 -6.65 9.37
C VAL A 10 -12.50 -5.36 9.89
N TRP A 11 -11.77 -4.59 10.70
CA TRP A 11 -12.27 -3.32 11.24
C TRP A 11 -12.70 -2.35 10.13
N SER A 12 -11.87 -2.17 9.09
CA SER A 12 -12.16 -1.27 7.97
C SER A 12 -13.38 -1.71 7.15
N GLY A 13 -13.70 -3.00 7.16
CA GLY A 13 -14.83 -3.58 6.42
C GLY A 13 -16.16 -3.61 7.20
N VAL A 14 -16.17 -3.30 8.50
CA VAL A 14 -17.39 -3.36 9.31
C VAL A 14 -18.42 -2.32 8.88
N CYS A 15 -18.02 -1.07 8.73
CA CYS A 15 -18.87 0.04 8.31
C CYS A 15 -18.14 0.99 7.36
N PRO A 16 -17.78 0.56 6.15
CA PRO A 16 -17.17 1.47 5.18
C PRO A 16 -18.21 2.49 4.68
N TYR A 17 -17.74 3.68 4.34
CA TYR A 17 -18.59 4.73 3.80
C TYR A 17 -19.30 4.27 2.50
N ASP A 18 -18.56 3.60 1.61
CA ASP A 18 -19.06 2.95 0.41
C ASP A 18 -18.40 1.58 0.25
N ARG A 19 -19.22 0.53 0.21
CA ARG A 19 -18.73 -0.86 0.16
C ARG A 19 -17.99 -1.19 -1.13
N LEU A 20 -18.44 -0.66 -2.26
CA LEU A 20 -17.80 -0.91 -3.55
C LEU A 20 -16.42 -0.23 -3.59
N THR A 21 -16.35 1.02 -3.20
CA THR A 21 -15.08 1.76 -3.10
C THR A 21 -14.13 1.07 -2.12
N TRP A 22 -14.63 0.67 -0.94
CA TRP A 22 -13.83 -0.08 0.03
C TRP A 22 -13.25 -1.36 -0.57
N PHE A 23 -14.07 -2.16 -1.25
CA PHE A 23 -13.62 -3.40 -1.87
C PHE A 23 -12.54 -3.18 -2.91
N MET A 24 -12.71 -2.18 -3.78
CA MET A 24 -11.74 -1.85 -4.82
C MET A 24 -10.40 -1.38 -4.23
N GLU A 25 -10.44 -0.58 -3.17
CA GLU A 25 -9.25 -0.05 -2.50
C GLU A 25 -8.51 -1.13 -1.69
N VAL A 26 -9.25 -2.04 -1.09
CA VAL A 26 -8.69 -3.09 -0.23
C VAL A 26 -8.31 -4.34 -1.01
N LEU A 27 -8.76 -4.49 -2.25
CA LEU A 27 -8.45 -5.64 -3.11
C LEU A 27 -6.94 -5.93 -3.20
N PRO A 28 -6.04 -4.96 -3.39
CA PRO A 28 -4.60 -5.21 -3.37
C PRO A 28 -4.11 -5.82 -2.05
N VAL A 29 -4.68 -5.42 -0.92
CA VAL A 29 -4.35 -5.98 0.41
C VAL A 29 -4.81 -7.43 0.51
N ILE A 30 -6.02 -7.72 0.06
CA ILE A 30 -6.61 -9.07 0.07
C ILE A 30 -5.77 -10.04 -0.78
N VAL A 31 -5.22 -9.57 -1.90
CA VAL A 31 -4.34 -10.35 -2.76
C VAL A 31 -2.93 -10.46 -2.18
N ALA A 32 -2.38 -9.36 -1.67
CA ALA A 32 -1.00 -9.30 -1.17
C ALA A 32 -0.77 -10.19 0.05
N LEU A 33 -1.72 -10.26 0.99
CA LEU A 33 -1.56 -11.05 2.22
C LEU A 33 -1.32 -12.54 1.96
N PRO A 34 -2.17 -13.27 1.20
CA PRO A 34 -1.92 -14.68 0.91
C PRO A 34 -0.68 -14.90 0.04
N VAL A 35 -0.39 -14.01 -0.90
CA VAL A 35 0.80 -14.10 -1.75
C VAL A 35 2.06 -13.95 -0.90
N MET A 36 2.13 -12.96 -0.02
CA MET A 36 3.26 -12.76 0.89
C MET A 36 3.44 -13.96 1.82
N TRP A 37 2.34 -14.53 2.33
CA TRP A 37 2.39 -15.70 3.20
C TRP A 37 2.88 -16.95 2.45
N ALA A 38 2.42 -17.17 1.23
CA ALA A 38 2.86 -18.29 0.40
C ALA A 38 4.33 -18.18 -0.03
N THR A 39 4.82 -16.96 -0.25
CA THR A 39 6.18 -16.71 -0.77
C THR A 39 7.22 -16.43 0.33
N TRP A 40 6.81 -16.16 1.54
CA TRP A 40 7.67 -15.79 2.66
C TRP A 40 8.89 -16.73 2.86
N ARG A 41 8.72 -18.02 2.69
CA ARG A 41 9.81 -19.00 2.84
C ARG A 41 10.67 -19.14 1.59
N ARG A 42 10.10 -18.91 0.41
CA ARG A 42 10.78 -19.09 -0.87
C ARG A 42 11.49 -17.83 -1.35
N PHE A 43 10.89 -16.69 -1.07
CA PHE A 43 11.40 -15.40 -1.49
C PHE A 43 11.12 -14.34 -0.40
N PRO A 44 11.83 -14.39 0.74
CA PRO A 44 11.63 -13.40 1.79
C PRO A 44 12.10 -12.02 1.29
N LEU A 45 11.24 -11.01 1.48
CA LEU A 45 11.54 -9.62 1.15
C LEU A 45 12.42 -9.00 2.24
N THR A 46 13.04 -7.86 1.94
CA THR A 46 13.78 -7.09 2.95
C THR A 46 12.81 -6.55 4.02
N ASP A 47 13.31 -6.36 5.24
CA ASP A 47 12.49 -5.85 6.36
C ASP A 47 11.92 -4.46 6.06
N ILE A 48 12.70 -3.61 5.39
CA ILE A 48 12.26 -2.29 4.95
C ILE A 48 11.09 -2.39 3.99
N LEU A 49 11.15 -3.33 3.05
CA LEU A 49 10.05 -3.52 2.08
C LEU A 49 8.79 -4.07 2.75
N TYR A 50 8.93 -4.99 3.73
CA TYR A 50 7.79 -5.43 4.54
C TYR A 50 7.17 -4.28 5.32
N ALA A 51 7.98 -3.39 5.90
CA ALA A 51 7.50 -2.20 6.59
C ALA A 51 6.76 -1.25 5.63
N CYS A 52 7.30 -1.00 4.44
CA CYS A 52 6.65 -0.19 3.40
C CYS A 52 5.32 -0.78 2.95
N ILE A 53 5.26 -2.10 2.74
CA ILE A 53 4.02 -2.81 2.39
C ILE A 53 3.00 -2.70 3.51
N PHE A 54 3.42 -2.85 4.76
CA PHE A 54 2.55 -2.70 5.92
C PHE A 54 1.91 -1.31 5.98
N VAL A 55 2.71 -0.26 5.88
CA VAL A 55 2.23 1.13 5.87
C VAL A 55 1.30 1.37 4.68
N HIS A 56 1.66 0.88 3.50
CA HIS A 56 0.83 0.99 2.31
C HIS A 56 -0.53 0.30 2.48
N CYS A 57 -0.56 -0.91 3.02
CA CYS A 57 -1.81 -1.62 3.33
C CYS A 57 -2.68 -0.83 4.32
N CYS A 58 -2.08 -0.25 5.36
CA CYS A 58 -2.79 0.61 6.31
C CYS A 58 -3.40 1.84 5.62
N VAL A 59 -2.65 2.49 4.74
CA VAL A 59 -3.13 3.65 3.96
C VAL A 59 -4.32 3.27 3.08
N LEU A 60 -4.25 2.13 2.39
CA LEU A 60 -5.36 1.65 1.54
C LEU A 60 -6.60 1.30 2.35
N MET A 61 -6.45 0.57 3.46
CA MET A 61 -7.57 0.18 4.30
C MET A 61 -8.26 1.38 4.95
N LEU A 62 -7.49 2.37 5.40
CA LEU A 62 -8.04 3.59 5.96
C LEU A 62 -8.72 4.45 4.87
N GLY A 63 -8.08 4.58 3.71
CA GLY A 63 -8.66 5.26 2.55
C GLY A 63 -9.96 4.62 2.07
N GLY A 64 -10.00 3.29 2.05
CA GLY A 64 -11.20 2.53 1.69
C GLY A 64 -12.33 2.68 2.69
N ALA A 65 -12.02 2.66 4.01
CA ALA A 65 -13.03 2.77 5.07
C ALA A 65 -13.76 4.11 5.07
N TYR A 66 -13.05 5.22 4.81
CA TYR A 66 -13.61 6.59 4.87
C TYR A 66 -13.82 7.24 3.50
N THR A 67 -13.42 6.59 2.41
CA THR A 67 -13.05 7.23 1.14
C THR A 67 -11.92 8.25 1.34
N TYR A 68 -10.98 8.35 0.40
CA TYR A 68 -9.75 9.15 0.61
C TYR A 68 -10.01 10.62 1.00
N ALA A 69 -11.07 11.21 0.45
CA ALA A 69 -11.42 12.60 0.70
C ALA A 69 -11.98 12.86 2.12
N ARG A 70 -12.32 11.83 2.87
CA ARG A 70 -12.99 11.91 4.18
C ARG A 70 -12.18 11.33 5.34
N VAL A 71 -10.95 10.93 5.10
CA VAL A 71 -10.07 10.38 6.15
C VAL A 71 -9.80 11.45 7.20
N PRO A 72 -10.10 11.20 8.50
CA PRO A 72 -9.93 12.20 9.56
C PRO A 72 -8.50 12.73 9.68
N MET A 73 -7.51 11.85 9.55
CA MET A 73 -6.10 12.23 9.57
C MET A 73 -5.74 13.18 8.41
N GLY A 74 -6.41 13.04 7.26
CA GLY A 74 -6.22 13.93 6.13
C GLY A 74 -6.71 15.35 6.40
N PHE A 75 -7.77 15.53 7.18
CA PHE A 75 -8.23 16.86 7.59
C PHE A 75 -7.24 17.53 8.53
N ALA A 76 -6.65 16.80 9.47
CA ALA A 76 -5.58 17.33 10.32
C ALA A 76 -4.36 17.77 9.50
N LEU A 77 -3.96 16.99 8.50
CA LEU A 77 -2.90 17.35 7.56
C LEU A 77 -3.29 18.56 6.69
N GLN A 78 -4.55 18.67 6.30
CA GLN A 78 -5.07 19.81 5.54
C GLN A 78 -4.92 21.12 6.32
N GLU A 79 -5.27 21.12 7.60
CA GLU A 79 -5.08 22.27 8.47
C GLU A 79 -3.60 22.61 8.69
N TRP A 80 -2.78 21.58 8.86
CA TRP A 80 -1.35 21.75 9.15
C TRP A 80 -0.56 22.30 7.95
N PHE A 81 -0.93 21.90 6.73
CA PHE A 81 -0.29 22.34 5.49
C PHE A 81 -1.04 23.47 4.77
N ASP A 82 -2.13 23.98 5.36
CA ASP A 82 -2.98 25.03 4.77
C ASP A 82 -3.36 24.72 3.30
N THR A 83 -3.83 23.49 3.06
CA THR A 83 -4.22 23.04 1.73
C THR A 83 -5.73 23.16 1.51
N ALA A 84 -6.15 23.47 0.28
CA ALA A 84 -7.55 23.64 -0.07
C ALA A 84 -8.37 22.34 -0.04
N ARG A 85 -7.68 21.17 -0.07
CA ARG A 85 -8.31 19.84 -0.09
C ARG A 85 -7.55 18.89 0.83
N ASN A 86 -8.26 17.86 1.31
CA ASN A 86 -7.67 16.76 2.05
C ASN A 86 -6.52 16.11 1.23
N PRO A 87 -5.26 16.14 1.72
CA PRO A 87 -4.12 15.63 0.97
C PRO A 87 -3.97 14.11 1.02
N TYR A 88 -4.83 13.41 1.76
CA TYR A 88 -4.72 11.96 1.96
C TYR A 88 -4.78 11.18 0.65
N ASP A 89 -5.60 11.63 -0.30
CA ASP A 89 -5.70 11.05 -1.65
C ASP A 89 -4.35 11.07 -2.39
N LYS A 90 -3.62 12.18 -2.30
CA LYS A 90 -2.28 12.30 -2.87
C LYS A 90 -1.28 11.33 -2.24
N ILE A 91 -1.37 11.15 -0.91
CA ILE A 91 -0.54 10.19 -0.18
C ILE A 91 -0.85 8.76 -0.66
N GLY A 92 -2.13 8.42 -0.78
CA GLY A 92 -2.56 7.13 -1.31
C GLY A 92 -2.00 6.84 -2.70
N HIS A 93 -2.17 7.76 -3.64
CA HIS A 93 -1.64 7.61 -5.00
C HIS A 93 -0.12 7.53 -5.05
N PHE A 94 0.59 8.32 -4.24
CA PHE A 94 2.04 8.22 -4.12
C PHE A 94 2.46 6.82 -3.65
N MET A 95 1.84 6.30 -2.60
CA MET A 95 2.16 4.99 -2.05
C MET A 95 1.83 3.85 -3.03
N GLN A 96 0.75 3.97 -3.80
CA GLN A 96 0.38 3.01 -4.84
C GLN A 96 1.41 2.91 -5.98
N GLY A 97 2.14 3.96 -6.25
CA GLY A 97 3.27 3.93 -7.19
C GLY A 97 4.56 3.49 -6.53
N PHE A 98 4.89 4.07 -5.38
CA PHE A 98 6.17 3.91 -4.71
C PHE A 98 6.42 2.49 -4.19
N VAL A 99 5.47 1.90 -3.47
CA VAL A 99 5.66 0.58 -2.85
C VAL A 99 5.70 -0.55 -3.89
N PRO A 100 4.82 -0.63 -4.89
CA PRO A 100 4.94 -1.61 -5.97
C PRO A 100 6.23 -1.45 -6.78
N ALA A 101 6.73 -0.23 -6.99
CA ALA A 101 8.00 0.00 -7.67
C ALA A 101 9.18 -0.55 -6.87
N LEU A 102 9.19 -0.37 -5.54
CA LEU A 102 10.21 -0.98 -4.66
C LEU A 102 10.15 -2.51 -4.69
N LEU A 103 8.94 -3.07 -4.66
CA LEU A 103 8.72 -4.51 -4.75
C LEU A 103 9.23 -5.07 -6.08
N ALA A 104 8.86 -4.45 -7.18
CA ALA A 104 9.32 -4.83 -8.52
C ALA A 104 10.85 -4.74 -8.63
N ARG A 105 11.44 -3.66 -8.11
CA ARG A 105 12.88 -3.49 -8.06
C ARG A 105 13.58 -4.64 -7.31
N GLU A 106 13.10 -5.00 -6.14
CA GLU A 106 13.69 -6.08 -5.34
C GLU A 106 13.55 -7.43 -6.04
N ILE A 107 12.39 -7.74 -6.61
CA ILE A 107 12.16 -8.98 -7.37
C ILE A 107 13.08 -9.05 -8.58
N LEU A 108 13.21 -8.00 -9.36
CA LEU A 108 14.04 -7.96 -10.55
C LEU A 108 15.53 -8.11 -10.23
N ILE A 109 16.02 -7.47 -9.18
CA ILE A 109 17.42 -7.57 -8.77
C ILE A 109 17.73 -8.95 -8.21
N ARG A 110 16.94 -9.45 -7.29
CA ARG A 110 17.18 -10.73 -6.59
C ARG A 110 16.85 -11.94 -7.46
N GLY A 111 15.87 -11.81 -8.35
CA GLY A 111 15.53 -12.83 -9.34
C GLY A 111 16.52 -12.93 -10.50
N ALA A 112 17.53 -12.05 -10.53
CA ALA A 112 18.52 -11.96 -11.62
C ALA A 112 17.91 -11.76 -13.02
N PHE A 113 16.70 -11.22 -13.09
CA PHE A 113 16.01 -10.93 -14.37
C PHE A 113 16.60 -9.73 -15.10
N VAL A 114 17.33 -8.87 -14.38
CA VAL A 114 17.87 -7.61 -14.92
C VAL A 114 19.35 -7.47 -14.56
N ARG A 115 20.17 -7.27 -15.58
CA ARG A 115 21.59 -6.95 -15.45
C ARG A 115 21.83 -5.49 -15.82
N GLY A 116 22.16 -4.69 -14.79
CA GLY A 116 22.55 -3.29 -14.98
C GLY A 116 21.50 -2.26 -14.53
N ARG A 117 22.01 -1.14 -14.03
CA ARG A 117 21.18 -0.06 -13.42
C ARG A 117 20.25 0.62 -14.43
N ARG A 118 20.68 0.74 -15.70
CA ARG A 118 19.88 1.41 -16.74
C ARG A 118 18.63 0.62 -17.11
N MET A 119 18.77 -0.70 -17.27
CA MET A 119 17.65 -1.59 -17.58
C MET A 119 16.67 -1.68 -16.42
N LEU A 120 17.18 -1.70 -15.17
CA LEU A 120 16.37 -1.66 -13.97
C LEU A 120 15.54 -0.37 -13.89
N ALA A 121 16.16 0.78 -14.12
CA ALA A 121 15.46 2.07 -14.12
C ALA A 121 14.35 2.10 -15.18
N PHE A 122 14.62 1.61 -16.39
CA PHE A 122 13.64 1.54 -17.46
C PHE A 122 12.41 0.67 -17.13
N LEU A 123 12.61 -0.46 -16.45
CA LEU A 123 11.52 -1.40 -16.11
C LEU A 123 10.70 -0.99 -14.89
N VAL A 124 11.26 -0.16 -14.00
CA VAL A 124 10.60 0.23 -12.73
C VAL A 124 9.94 1.61 -12.82
N ILE A 125 10.36 2.44 -13.76
CA ILE A 125 9.74 3.74 -14.05
C ILE A 125 8.60 3.59 -15.04
#